data_f5551aa000ff6f6b8e5ae44da77141fe
#
_entry.id   f5551aa000ff6f6b8e5ae44da77141fe
#
_cell.length_a   1.000
_cell.length_b   1.000
_cell.length_c   1.000
_cell.angle_alpha   90.00
_cell.angle_beta   90.00
_cell.angle_gamma   90.00
#
_symmetry.space_group_name_H-M   'P 1'
#
loop_
_entity.id
_entity.type
_entity.pdbx_description
1 polymer ?
#
loop_
_entity_poly.entity_id
_entity_poly.type
_entity_poly.pdbx_seq_one_letter_code
_entity_poly.pdbx_strand_id
1 'polypeptide(L)'
;GPAVSSSAQASSASELDARMADARKQNSDVVAWLTIPGTDVDDPVVQAADNDYYLRRTWLGESDVWGCYFLDYECNIREKASLDKVSIIYGHSLEDSKDDKNFSQIKRWEDAEFAAQNPTFTLRLTDGTLTTWQVFAASKVPVEGENAVYYLDPNPDEAAYSALLDTLRAASAKNFDSVEVSAQDKILILSTCTSDDIVRFVLCAKLVG
;
A
#
# COMPACT_ATOMS: atom_id res chain seq x y z
N GLY A 1 26.49 -20.04 -17.15
CA GLY A 1 26.01 -19.95 -15.81
C GLY A 1 25.45 -18.60 -15.48
N PRO A 2 24.56 -18.41 -14.54
CA PRO A 2 24.05 -17.10 -14.14
C PRO A 2 24.52 -16.76 -12.72
N ALA A 3 25.53 -15.89 -12.59
CA ALA A 3 25.94 -15.35 -11.30
C ALA A 3 25.78 -13.82 -11.19
N VAL A 4 24.93 -13.21 -12.02
CA VAL A 4 24.78 -11.75 -12.07
C VAL A 4 23.60 -11.25 -11.22
N SER A 5 22.71 -12.16 -10.78
CA SER A 5 21.47 -11.77 -10.06
C SER A 5 21.70 -11.44 -8.58
N SER A 6 22.64 -12.08 -7.90
CA SER A 6 22.77 -11.92 -6.44
C SER A 6 23.50 -10.63 -6.03
N SER A 7 24.44 -10.14 -6.82
CA SER A 7 25.18 -8.92 -6.49
C SER A 7 24.36 -7.65 -6.76
N ALA A 8 23.55 -7.63 -7.81
CA ALA A 8 22.67 -6.51 -8.11
C ALA A 8 21.53 -6.40 -7.08
N GLN A 9 20.96 -7.51 -6.63
CA GLN A 9 19.95 -7.51 -5.57
C GLN A 9 20.53 -7.12 -4.19
N ALA A 10 21.75 -7.54 -3.87
CA ALA A 10 22.39 -7.16 -2.63
C ALA A 10 22.79 -5.67 -2.61
N SER A 11 23.23 -5.10 -3.74
CA SER A 11 23.55 -3.67 -3.86
C SER A 11 22.29 -2.81 -3.77
N SER A 12 21.19 -3.23 -4.40
CA SER A 12 19.91 -2.51 -4.33
C SER A 12 19.28 -2.56 -2.93
N ALA A 13 19.41 -3.68 -2.21
CA ALA A 13 18.94 -3.81 -0.84
C ALA A 13 19.73 -2.91 0.12
N SER A 14 21.07 -2.87 0.03
CA SER A 14 21.92 -2.02 0.87
C SER A 14 21.71 -0.53 0.57
N GLU A 15 21.44 -0.17 -0.68
CA GLU A 15 21.13 1.20 -1.08
C GLU A 15 19.77 1.64 -0.50
N LEU A 16 18.78 0.78 -0.54
CA LEU A 16 17.46 1.04 0.06
C LEU A 16 17.56 1.16 1.59
N ASP A 17 18.40 0.34 2.24
CA ASP A 17 18.67 0.46 3.67
C ASP A 17 19.27 1.82 4.03
N ALA A 18 20.23 2.29 3.25
CA ALA A 18 20.84 3.59 3.45
C ALA A 18 19.84 4.74 3.25
N ARG A 19 19.01 4.67 2.23
CA ARG A 19 17.96 5.65 1.95
C ARG A 19 16.92 5.72 3.07
N MET A 20 16.48 4.58 3.56
CA MET A 20 15.52 4.52 4.67
C MET A 20 16.13 5.02 5.98
N ALA A 21 17.37 4.66 6.28
CA ALA A 21 18.08 5.17 7.46
C ALA A 21 18.27 6.69 7.42
N ASP A 22 18.60 7.25 6.26
CA ASP A 22 18.72 8.68 6.06
C ASP A 22 17.36 9.40 6.20
N ALA A 23 16.31 8.87 5.63
CA ALA A 23 14.95 9.40 5.78
C ALA A 23 14.52 9.43 7.26
N ARG A 24 14.82 8.38 8.02
CA ARG A 24 14.51 8.30 9.47
C ARG A 24 15.30 9.31 10.31
N LYS A 25 16.50 9.69 9.90
CA LYS A 25 17.24 10.78 10.55
C LYS A 25 16.57 12.14 10.34
N GLN A 26 15.97 12.34 9.17
CA GLN A 26 15.29 13.59 8.83
C GLN A 26 13.89 13.67 9.46
N ASN A 27 13.18 12.53 9.56
CA ASN A 27 11.88 12.44 10.20
C ASN A 27 11.70 11.07 10.86
N SER A 28 11.63 11.04 12.18
CA SER A 28 11.44 9.81 12.96
C SER A 28 10.06 9.13 12.73
N ASP A 29 9.10 9.83 12.13
CA ASP A 29 7.80 9.28 11.75
C ASP A 29 7.89 8.33 10.55
N VAL A 30 9.02 8.26 9.85
CA VAL A 30 9.24 7.29 8.77
C VAL A 30 9.23 5.87 9.34
N VAL A 31 8.28 5.05 8.89
CA VAL A 31 8.05 3.68 9.40
C VAL A 31 8.25 2.62 8.33
N ALA A 32 8.28 3.00 7.04
CA ALA A 32 8.48 2.08 5.94
C ALA A 32 9.00 2.78 4.69
N TRP A 33 9.35 1.98 3.69
CA TRP A 33 9.64 2.42 2.32
C TRP A 33 8.82 1.62 1.33
N LEU A 34 7.99 2.31 0.53
CA LEU A 34 7.10 1.71 -0.46
C LEU A 34 7.68 1.88 -1.86
N THR A 35 7.82 0.76 -2.58
CA THR A 35 8.26 0.74 -3.97
C THR A 35 7.25 -0.03 -4.81
N ILE A 36 6.65 0.65 -5.80
CA ILE A 36 5.61 0.07 -6.66
C ILE A 36 6.12 0.08 -8.11
N PRO A 37 6.52 -1.08 -8.66
CA PRO A 37 6.97 -1.18 -10.05
C PRO A 37 5.90 -0.70 -11.05
N GLY A 38 6.33 -0.08 -12.13
CA GLY A 38 5.43 0.48 -13.15
C GLY A 38 4.83 1.85 -12.77
N THR A 39 5.23 2.41 -11.63
CA THR A 39 4.87 3.75 -11.16
C THR A 39 6.12 4.50 -10.73
N ASP A 40 5.98 5.77 -10.39
CA ASP A 40 7.06 6.56 -9.79
C ASP A 40 7.06 6.49 -8.24
N VAL A 41 6.23 5.62 -7.65
CA VAL A 41 6.18 5.43 -6.20
C VAL A 41 7.40 4.65 -5.73
N ASP A 42 8.32 5.35 -5.09
CA ASP A 42 9.55 4.84 -4.48
C ASP A 42 9.95 5.81 -3.36
N ASP A 43 9.23 5.75 -2.24
CA ASP A 43 9.20 6.82 -1.24
C ASP A 43 9.02 6.31 0.18
N PRO A 44 9.41 7.14 1.18
CA PRO A 44 9.11 6.88 2.57
C PRO A 44 7.60 6.82 2.83
N VAL A 45 7.22 5.98 3.78
CA VAL A 45 5.89 5.96 4.41
C VAL A 45 6.04 6.47 5.82
N VAL A 46 5.22 7.43 6.21
CA VAL A 46 5.21 8.03 7.54
C VAL A 46 3.99 7.60 8.35
N GLN A 47 4.04 7.75 9.65
CA GLN A 47 2.89 7.51 10.53
C GLN A 47 2.83 8.58 11.62
N ALA A 48 1.68 9.22 11.77
CA ALA A 48 1.39 10.17 12.84
C ALA A 48 0.47 9.54 13.91
N ALA A 49 0.06 10.34 14.88
CA ALA A 49 -0.89 9.94 15.91
C ALA A 49 -2.36 9.89 15.43
N ASP A 50 -2.62 10.40 14.22
CA ASP A 50 -3.92 10.44 13.55
C ASP A 50 -3.75 10.30 12.03
N ASN A 51 -4.87 10.23 11.29
CA ASN A 51 -4.88 10.14 9.83
C ASN A 51 -5.00 11.50 9.13
N ASP A 52 -4.95 12.62 9.85
CA ASP A 52 -5.13 13.96 9.29
C ASP A 52 -3.80 14.70 9.09
N TYR A 53 -2.81 14.44 9.95
CA TYR A 53 -1.57 15.21 10.00
C TYR A 53 -0.84 15.23 8.65
N TYR A 54 -0.64 14.07 8.01
CA TYR A 54 0.08 13.95 6.74
C TYR A 54 -0.80 14.11 5.50
N LEU A 55 -2.09 14.32 5.66
CA LEU A 55 -3.02 14.42 4.54
C LEU A 55 -2.66 15.55 3.57
N ARG A 56 -2.11 16.64 4.06
CA ARG A 56 -1.71 17.84 3.31
C ARG A 56 -0.28 18.29 3.65
N ARG A 57 0.62 17.33 3.88
CA ARG A 57 2.03 17.59 4.17
C ARG A 57 2.91 16.62 3.43
N THR A 58 4.12 17.07 3.10
CA THR A 58 5.21 16.17 2.67
C THR A 58 5.59 15.24 3.83
N TRP A 59 6.34 14.19 3.54
CA TRP A 59 6.88 13.31 4.59
C TRP A 59 7.87 14.03 5.54
N LEU A 60 8.32 15.23 5.20
CA LEU A 60 9.12 16.12 6.07
C LEU A 60 8.26 17.08 6.89
N GLY A 61 6.94 17.04 6.76
CA GLY A 61 6.01 17.88 7.51
C GLY A 61 5.72 19.25 6.92
N GLU A 62 6.24 19.55 5.73
CA GLU A 62 5.98 20.79 5.02
C GLU A 62 4.57 20.76 4.37
N SER A 63 3.94 21.93 4.25
CA SER A 63 2.62 22.02 3.60
C SER A 63 2.70 21.63 2.12
N ASP A 64 1.86 20.68 1.70
CA ASP A 64 1.79 20.20 0.33
C ASP A 64 0.37 19.69 0.04
N VAL A 65 -0.23 20.16 -1.06
CA VAL A 65 -1.57 19.76 -1.47
C VAL A 65 -1.67 18.27 -1.83
N TRP A 66 -0.57 17.65 -2.29
CA TRP A 66 -0.51 16.23 -2.62
C TRP A 66 -0.30 15.32 -1.41
N GLY A 67 0.16 15.89 -0.29
CA GLY A 67 0.51 15.10 0.88
C GLY A 67 1.66 14.12 0.61
N CYS A 68 1.67 13.03 1.34
CA CYS A 68 2.62 11.93 1.16
C CYS A 68 1.93 10.60 1.43
N TYR A 69 2.68 9.49 1.38
CA TYR A 69 2.17 8.18 1.78
C TYR A 69 2.24 8.03 3.29
N PHE A 70 1.13 7.68 3.92
CA PHE A 70 1.10 7.50 5.37
C PHE A 70 0.33 6.24 5.77
N LEU A 71 0.88 5.55 6.77
CA LEU A 71 0.27 4.39 7.39
C LEU A 71 -0.88 4.83 8.30
N ASP A 72 -1.98 4.09 8.27
CA ASP A 72 -3.08 4.28 9.23
C ASP A 72 -2.54 4.22 10.67
N TYR A 73 -2.97 5.17 11.51
CA TYR A 73 -2.41 5.35 12.85
C TYR A 73 -2.62 4.14 13.77
N GLU A 74 -3.61 3.28 13.48
CA GLU A 74 -3.89 2.06 14.24
C GLU A 74 -3.05 0.86 13.78
N CYS A 75 -2.40 0.94 12.62
CA CYS A 75 -1.63 -0.16 12.04
C CYS A 75 -0.21 -0.25 12.62
N ASN A 76 0.32 -1.49 12.64
CA ASN A 76 1.69 -1.80 13.04
C ASN A 76 2.41 -2.59 11.94
N ILE A 77 3.49 -2.00 11.40
CA ILE A 77 4.35 -2.63 10.38
C ILE A 77 5.82 -2.69 10.83
N ARG A 78 6.08 -2.79 12.13
CA ARG A 78 7.43 -2.78 12.68
C ARG A 78 8.23 -4.01 12.32
N GLU A 79 7.60 -5.17 12.37
CA GLU A 79 8.23 -6.48 12.14
C GLU A 79 7.29 -7.37 11.32
N LYS A 80 7.85 -8.18 10.41
CA LYS A 80 7.07 -9.11 9.59
C LYS A 80 6.23 -10.09 10.43
N ALA A 81 6.79 -10.60 11.52
CA ALA A 81 6.12 -11.56 12.39
C ALA A 81 4.92 -10.97 13.15
N SER A 82 4.93 -9.66 13.43
CA SER A 82 3.91 -8.95 14.18
C SER A 82 3.01 -8.05 13.31
N LEU A 83 3.08 -8.18 11.98
CA LEU A 83 2.19 -7.48 11.07
C LEU A 83 0.73 -7.74 11.42
N ASP A 84 -0.10 -6.68 11.38
CA ASP A 84 -1.54 -6.80 11.48
C ASP A 84 -2.11 -7.65 10.34
N LYS A 85 -3.33 -8.15 10.50
CA LYS A 85 -4.05 -8.85 9.41
C LYS A 85 -4.28 -7.92 8.23
N VAL A 86 -4.64 -6.67 8.51
CA VAL A 86 -4.90 -5.63 7.52
C VAL A 86 -4.04 -4.42 7.85
N SER A 87 -3.15 -4.06 6.94
CA SER A 87 -2.41 -2.79 6.99
C SER A 87 -2.91 -1.86 5.90
N ILE A 88 -2.97 -0.56 6.17
CA ILE A 88 -3.51 0.43 5.24
C ILE A 88 -2.52 1.56 5.08
N ILE A 89 -2.15 1.86 3.85
CA ILE A 89 -1.36 3.03 3.48
C ILE A 89 -2.23 3.94 2.61
N TYR A 90 -2.33 5.20 3.00
CA TYR A 90 -3.06 6.24 2.28
C TYR A 90 -2.13 7.04 1.38
N GLY A 91 -2.66 7.50 0.26
CA GLY A 91 -1.99 8.41 -0.64
C GLY A 91 -3.01 9.19 -1.47
N HIS A 92 -2.68 10.43 -1.81
CA HIS A 92 -3.60 11.29 -2.56
C HIS A 92 -3.80 10.87 -4.01
N SER A 93 -5.02 11.08 -4.48
CA SER A 93 -5.38 11.12 -5.88
C SER A 93 -6.25 12.37 -6.08
N LEU A 94 -5.66 13.46 -6.54
CA LEU A 94 -6.36 14.74 -6.72
C LEU A 94 -7.19 14.78 -7.99
N GLU A 95 -6.84 13.96 -8.98
CA GLU A 95 -7.56 13.83 -10.23
C GLU A 95 -7.91 12.37 -10.52
N ASP A 96 -8.91 12.16 -11.36
CA ASP A 96 -9.34 10.81 -11.72
C ASP A 96 -8.48 10.20 -12.86
N SER A 97 -7.28 10.72 -13.04
CA SER A 97 -6.31 10.26 -14.03
C SER A 97 -5.32 9.27 -13.43
N LYS A 98 -5.22 8.09 -14.03
CA LYS A 98 -4.22 7.08 -13.69
C LYS A 98 -2.77 7.46 -14.08
N ASP A 99 -2.61 8.53 -14.83
CA ASP A 99 -1.32 9.06 -15.27
C ASP A 99 -0.80 10.21 -14.38
N ASP A 100 -1.58 10.56 -13.35
CA ASP A 100 -1.24 11.58 -12.39
C ASP A 100 -0.30 11.03 -11.29
N LYS A 101 0.01 11.87 -10.30
CA LYS A 101 0.96 11.56 -9.22
C LYS A 101 0.37 10.65 -8.13
N ASN A 102 1.25 10.19 -7.27
CA ASN A 102 0.92 9.46 -6.05
C ASN A 102 0.01 8.26 -6.33
N PHE A 103 -1.05 8.08 -5.57
CA PHE A 103 -1.95 6.94 -5.72
C PHE A 103 -2.98 7.08 -6.84
N SER A 104 -2.98 8.15 -7.61
CA SER A 104 -3.65 8.13 -8.92
C SER A 104 -3.13 6.98 -9.80
N GLN A 105 -1.86 6.66 -9.68
CA GLN A 105 -1.17 5.63 -10.47
C GLN A 105 -1.59 4.19 -10.13
N ILE A 106 -2.12 3.91 -8.93
CA ILE A 106 -2.59 2.56 -8.60
C ILE A 106 -3.83 2.15 -9.41
N LYS A 107 -4.53 3.09 -10.01
CA LYS A 107 -5.65 2.83 -10.93
C LYS A 107 -5.20 2.14 -12.22
N ARG A 108 -3.90 2.12 -12.54
CA ARG A 108 -3.33 1.39 -13.68
C ARG A 108 -3.60 -0.12 -13.61
N TRP A 109 -3.80 -0.66 -12.41
CA TRP A 109 -4.13 -2.09 -12.21
C TRP A 109 -5.54 -2.47 -12.67
N GLU A 110 -6.38 -1.53 -13.10
CA GLU A 110 -7.62 -1.82 -13.84
C GLU A 110 -7.32 -2.38 -15.25
N ASP A 111 -6.15 -2.10 -15.80
CA ASP A 111 -5.68 -2.63 -17.07
C ASP A 111 -5.06 -4.02 -16.87
N ALA A 112 -5.55 -5.02 -17.62
CA ALA A 112 -5.15 -6.41 -17.45
C ALA A 112 -3.69 -6.65 -17.84
N GLU A 113 -3.19 -6.00 -18.89
CA GLU A 113 -1.81 -6.14 -19.32
C GLU A 113 -0.86 -5.52 -18.32
N PHE A 114 -1.17 -4.32 -17.84
CA PHE A 114 -0.39 -3.65 -16.80
C PHE A 114 -0.33 -4.48 -15.51
N ALA A 115 -1.47 -5.00 -15.06
CA ALA A 115 -1.55 -5.86 -13.88
C ALA A 115 -0.71 -7.14 -14.02
N ALA A 116 -0.73 -7.77 -15.20
CA ALA A 116 0.05 -8.98 -15.49
C ALA A 116 1.57 -8.69 -15.49
N GLN A 117 1.99 -7.53 -15.94
CA GLN A 117 3.40 -7.11 -15.95
C GLN A 117 3.90 -6.65 -14.58
N ASN A 118 3.00 -6.24 -13.68
CA ASN A 118 3.32 -5.69 -12.36
C ASN A 118 2.53 -6.43 -11.26
N PRO A 119 2.77 -7.75 -11.06
CA PRO A 119 1.97 -8.55 -10.12
C PRO A 119 2.27 -8.28 -8.65
N THR A 120 3.43 -7.69 -8.34
CA THR A 120 3.90 -7.47 -6.97
C THR A 120 4.48 -6.08 -6.76
N PHE A 121 4.49 -5.66 -5.51
CA PHE A 121 5.26 -4.51 -5.05
C PHE A 121 5.94 -4.83 -3.71
N THR A 122 6.82 -3.96 -3.25
CA THR A 122 7.59 -4.19 -2.03
C THR A 122 7.36 -3.10 -0.98
N LEU A 123 7.43 -3.51 0.27
CA LEU A 123 7.43 -2.64 1.43
C LEU A 123 8.57 -3.04 2.35
N ARG A 124 9.51 -2.13 2.59
CA ARG A 124 10.51 -2.31 3.62
C ARG A 124 9.94 -1.85 4.96
N LEU A 125 9.97 -2.73 5.94
CA LEU A 125 9.42 -2.49 7.27
C LEU A 125 10.38 -1.68 8.15
N THR A 126 9.90 -1.29 9.33
CA THR A 126 10.68 -0.52 10.30
C THR A 126 11.94 -1.24 10.78
N ASP A 127 11.90 -2.57 10.88
CA ASP A 127 13.05 -3.41 11.27
C ASP A 127 14.06 -3.65 10.13
N GLY A 128 13.79 -3.11 8.93
CA GLY A 128 14.61 -3.29 7.74
C GLY A 128 14.25 -4.51 6.88
N THR A 129 13.27 -5.31 7.28
CA THR A 129 12.82 -6.46 6.49
C THR A 129 12.13 -5.98 5.20
N LEU A 130 12.59 -6.46 4.05
CA LEU A 130 11.92 -6.24 2.78
C LEU A 130 10.82 -7.28 2.60
N THR A 131 9.58 -6.83 2.46
CA THR A 131 8.42 -7.69 2.22
C THR A 131 7.90 -7.54 0.80
N THR A 132 7.43 -8.64 0.23
CA THR A 132 6.82 -8.69 -1.11
C THR A 132 5.34 -8.97 -0.99
N TRP A 133 4.56 -8.19 -1.74
CA TRP A 133 3.11 -8.21 -1.70
C TRP A 133 2.56 -8.48 -3.10
N GLN A 134 1.74 -9.51 -3.24
CA GLN A 134 1.09 -9.89 -4.49
C GLN A 134 -0.30 -9.26 -4.59
N VAL A 135 -0.54 -8.49 -5.64
CA VAL A 135 -1.84 -7.86 -5.88
C VAL A 135 -2.92 -8.91 -6.15
N PHE A 136 -4.04 -8.82 -5.44
CA PHE A 136 -5.20 -9.71 -5.62
C PHE A 136 -6.51 -8.98 -5.91
N ALA A 137 -6.55 -7.66 -5.78
CA ALA A 137 -7.72 -6.86 -6.10
C ALA A 137 -7.35 -5.40 -6.42
N ALA A 138 -8.07 -4.82 -7.36
CA ALA A 138 -8.04 -3.39 -7.69
C ALA A 138 -9.49 -2.92 -7.74
N SER A 139 -9.97 -2.27 -6.68
CA SER A 139 -11.39 -2.12 -6.38
C SER A 139 -11.79 -0.67 -6.19
N LYS A 140 -12.99 -0.32 -6.65
CA LYS A 140 -13.69 0.91 -6.27
C LYS A 140 -14.68 0.57 -5.17
N VAL A 141 -14.50 1.17 -4.00
CA VAL A 141 -15.32 0.85 -2.82
C VAL A 141 -15.99 2.09 -2.26
N PRO A 142 -17.29 2.05 -1.95
CA PRO A 142 -17.95 3.12 -1.23
C PRO A 142 -17.50 3.09 0.25
N VAL A 143 -17.27 4.26 0.81
CA VAL A 143 -16.91 4.43 2.23
C VAL A 143 -18.02 5.07 3.04
N GLU A 144 -19.11 5.46 2.40
CA GLU A 144 -20.33 5.97 3.02
C GLU A 144 -21.58 5.29 2.45
N GLY A 145 -22.68 5.33 3.20
CA GLY A 145 -23.97 4.76 2.80
C GLY A 145 -24.13 3.29 3.16
N GLU A 146 -25.23 2.69 2.70
CA GLU A 146 -25.64 1.33 3.04
C GLU A 146 -24.65 0.22 2.60
N ASN A 147 -23.88 0.51 1.54
CA ASN A 147 -22.91 -0.42 0.97
C ASN A 147 -21.46 -0.06 1.32
N ALA A 148 -21.26 0.77 2.34
CA ALA A 148 -19.93 1.19 2.75
C ALA A 148 -19.06 -0.02 3.11
N VAL A 149 -17.83 -0.02 2.59
CA VAL A 149 -16.83 -1.05 2.90
C VAL A 149 -15.96 -0.57 4.04
N TYR A 150 -16.06 -1.25 5.18
CA TYR A 150 -15.28 -0.93 6.36
C TYR A 150 -14.00 -1.78 6.40
N TYR A 151 -12.86 -1.19 6.09
CA TYR A 151 -11.56 -1.85 6.05
C TYR A 151 -10.54 -1.26 7.05
N LEU A 152 -11.02 -0.43 7.98
CA LEU A 152 -10.15 0.31 8.91
C LEU A 152 -9.78 -0.48 10.17
N ASP A 153 -10.34 -1.67 10.39
CA ASP A 153 -9.93 -2.53 11.50
C ASP A 153 -8.66 -3.30 11.13
N PRO A 154 -7.52 -3.09 11.79
CA PRO A 154 -6.28 -3.78 11.47
C PRO A 154 -6.29 -5.27 11.85
N ASN A 155 -7.16 -5.68 12.78
CA ASN A 155 -7.24 -7.06 13.24
C ASN A 155 -8.70 -7.54 13.39
N PRO A 156 -9.45 -7.58 12.29
CA PRO A 156 -10.84 -8.06 12.32
C PRO A 156 -10.91 -9.51 12.78
N ASP A 157 -12.06 -9.91 13.33
CA ASP A 157 -12.30 -11.33 13.57
C ASP A 157 -12.39 -12.10 12.25
N GLU A 158 -12.36 -13.45 12.32
CA GLU A 158 -12.30 -14.29 11.12
C GLU A 158 -13.49 -14.07 10.19
N ALA A 159 -14.69 -13.91 10.72
CA ALA A 159 -15.90 -13.70 9.93
C ALA A 159 -15.88 -12.33 9.23
N ALA A 160 -15.52 -11.27 9.95
CA ALA A 160 -15.38 -9.92 9.40
C ALA A 160 -14.26 -9.85 8.36
N TYR A 161 -13.15 -10.54 8.61
CA TYR A 161 -12.03 -10.58 7.68
C TYR A 161 -12.38 -11.30 6.38
N SER A 162 -13.03 -12.48 6.46
CA SER A 162 -13.49 -13.21 5.29
C SER A 162 -14.50 -12.40 4.48
N ALA A 163 -15.44 -11.73 5.13
CA ALA A 163 -16.40 -10.85 4.48
C ALA A 163 -15.73 -9.66 3.79
N LEU A 164 -14.70 -9.06 4.40
CA LEU A 164 -13.92 -7.99 3.78
C LEU A 164 -13.21 -8.48 2.51
N LEU A 165 -12.54 -9.63 2.54
CA LEU A 165 -11.86 -10.20 1.38
C LEU A 165 -12.83 -10.47 0.24
N ASP A 166 -13.99 -11.06 0.52
CA ASP A 166 -15.04 -11.32 -0.47
C ASP A 166 -15.55 -10.02 -1.11
N THR A 167 -15.78 -8.99 -0.30
CA THR A 167 -16.27 -7.69 -0.76
C THR A 167 -15.22 -6.99 -1.65
N LEU A 168 -13.96 -6.98 -1.24
CA LEU A 168 -12.87 -6.38 -2.03
C LEU A 168 -12.72 -7.08 -3.38
N ARG A 169 -12.78 -8.42 -3.41
CA ARG A 169 -12.68 -9.20 -4.64
C ARG A 169 -13.90 -9.02 -5.55
N ALA A 170 -15.10 -8.96 -5.00
CA ALA A 170 -16.32 -8.74 -5.78
C ALA A 170 -16.33 -7.36 -6.46
N ALA A 171 -15.77 -6.35 -5.82
CA ALA A 171 -15.65 -4.99 -6.35
C ALA A 171 -14.46 -4.79 -7.29
N SER A 172 -13.58 -5.79 -7.41
CA SER A 172 -12.33 -5.69 -8.18
C SER A 172 -12.57 -5.80 -9.69
N ALA A 173 -11.68 -5.17 -10.46
CA ALA A 173 -11.43 -5.55 -11.85
C ALA A 173 -11.13 -7.06 -11.94
N LYS A 174 -11.53 -7.71 -13.05
CA LYS A 174 -11.45 -9.17 -13.22
C LYS A 174 -10.04 -9.68 -13.58
N ASN A 175 -9.02 -8.88 -13.33
CA ASN A 175 -7.63 -9.19 -13.70
C ASN A 175 -6.92 -10.13 -12.72
N PHE A 176 -7.56 -10.46 -11.59
CA PHE A 176 -6.93 -11.12 -10.45
C PHE A 176 -7.65 -12.41 -10.01
N ASP A 177 -8.54 -12.93 -10.85
CA ASP A 177 -9.38 -14.11 -10.51
C ASP A 177 -8.55 -15.36 -10.20
N SER A 178 -7.32 -15.46 -10.75
CA SER A 178 -6.39 -16.56 -10.49
C SER A 178 -5.57 -16.42 -9.20
N VAL A 179 -5.59 -15.26 -8.54
CA VAL A 179 -4.83 -15.03 -7.30
C VAL A 179 -5.70 -15.42 -6.13
N GLU A 180 -5.31 -16.45 -5.41
CA GLU A 180 -6.01 -16.89 -4.20
C GLU A 180 -5.62 -16.04 -3.00
N VAL A 181 -6.59 -15.70 -2.16
CA VAL A 181 -6.42 -15.05 -0.87
C VAL A 181 -7.41 -15.63 0.13
N SER A 182 -6.98 -15.79 1.38
CA SER A 182 -7.80 -16.35 2.45
C SER A 182 -7.59 -15.60 3.77
N ALA A 183 -8.40 -15.93 4.77
CA ALA A 183 -8.27 -15.36 6.11
C ALA A 183 -6.94 -15.71 6.82
N GLN A 184 -6.11 -16.59 6.24
CA GLN A 184 -4.77 -16.91 6.72
C GLN A 184 -3.71 -15.93 6.21
N ASP A 185 -4.01 -15.18 5.16
CA ASP A 185 -3.10 -14.20 4.59
C ASP A 185 -3.11 -12.89 5.38
N LYS A 186 -1.98 -12.22 5.42
CA LYS A 186 -1.89 -10.81 5.81
C LYS A 186 -2.01 -9.96 4.55
N ILE A 187 -2.77 -8.89 4.60
CA ILE A 187 -3.00 -8.01 3.45
C ILE A 187 -2.54 -6.59 3.71
N LEU A 188 -2.17 -5.92 2.64
CA LEU A 188 -1.87 -4.50 2.59
C LEU A 188 -2.82 -3.84 1.59
N ILE A 189 -3.52 -2.81 2.04
CA ILE A 189 -4.43 -2.00 1.24
C ILE A 189 -3.76 -0.66 0.98
N LEU A 190 -3.56 -0.32 -0.29
CA LEU A 190 -3.18 1.02 -0.72
C LEU A 190 -4.47 1.75 -1.08
N SER A 191 -4.82 2.78 -0.31
CA SER A 191 -6.09 3.50 -0.43
C SER A 191 -5.89 4.92 -0.92
N THR A 192 -6.63 5.32 -1.96
CA THR A 192 -6.67 6.73 -2.38
C THR A 192 -7.44 7.58 -1.38
N CYS A 193 -6.98 8.82 -1.23
CA CYS A 193 -7.80 9.91 -0.70
C CYS A 193 -8.28 10.71 -1.91
N THR A 194 -9.48 10.46 -2.40
CA THR A 194 -10.03 11.18 -3.56
C THR A 194 -10.81 12.42 -3.14
N SER A 195 -11.03 13.33 -4.08
CA SER A 195 -11.91 14.48 -3.87
C SER A 195 -13.39 14.10 -3.76
N ASP A 196 -13.75 12.91 -4.22
CA ASP A 196 -15.05 12.28 -3.96
C ASP A 196 -14.97 11.55 -2.62
N ASP A 197 -15.56 12.12 -1.60
CA ASP A 197 -15.47 11.62 -0.23
C ASP A 197 -16.19 10.28 -0.01
N ILE A 198 -17.02 9.84 -0.95
CA ILE A 198 -17.86 8.65 -0.82
C ILE A 198 -17.32 7.39 -1.52
N VAL A 199 -16.33 7.52 -2.40
CA VAL A 199 -15.70 6.38 -3.10
C VAL A 199 -14.19 6.44 -2.97
N ARG A 200 -13.57 5.30 -2.72
CA ARG A 200 -12.10 5.13 -2.72
C ARG A 200 -11.69 4.10 -3.75
N PHE A 201 -10.55 4.33 -4.40
CA PHE A 201 -9.87 3.28 -5.13
C PHE A 201 -8.86 2.60 -4.18
N VAL A 202 -8.91 1.28 -4.12
CA VAL A 202 -8.01 0.49 -3.29
C VAL A 202 -7.29 -0.56 -4.13
N LEU A 203 -5.97 -0.64 -3.97
CA LEU A 203 -5.15 -1.72 -4.49
C LEU A 203 -4.81 -2.65 -3.33
N CYS A 204 -5.27 -3.89 -3.40
CA CYS A 204 -5.14 -4.85 -2.32
C CYS A 204 -4.12 -5.92 -2.68
N ALA A 205 -3.20 -6.18 -1.78
CA ALA A 205 -2.15 -7.18 -1.97
C ALA A 205 -1.99 -8.06 -0.73
N LYS A 206 -1.57 -9.31 -0.93
CA LYS A 206 -1.26 -10.26 0.14
C LYS A 206 0.24 -10.43 0.31
N LEU A 207 0.69 -10.66 1.52
CA LEU A 207 2.08 -10.96 1.84
C LEU A 207 2.49 -12.30 1.24
N VAL A 208 3.58 -12.32 0.46
CA VAL A 208 4.13 -13.54 -0.16
C VAL A 208 5.62 -13.76 0.13
N GLY A 209 6.34 -12.76 0.61
CA GLY A 209 7.77 -12.87 0.91
C GLY A 209 8.30 -11.87 1.92
#